data_e8e150ed41a516ee20dd2c91939a7785
#
_entry.id   e8e150ed41a516ee20dd2c91939a7785
#
_cell.length_a   1.000
_cell.length_b   1.000
_cell.length_c   1.000
_cell.angle_alpha   90.00
_cell.angle_beta   90.00
_cell.angle_gamma   90.00
#
_symmetry.space_group_name_H-M   'P 1'
#
loop_
_entity.id
_entity.type
_entity.pdbx_description
1 polymer ?
#
loop_
_entity_poly.entity_id
_entity_poly.type
_entity_poly.pdbx_seq_one_letter_code
_entity_poly.pdbx_strand_id
1 'polypeptide(L)'
;MVSFILERRDQILFAAWQHFSLVTQCLLLATVIGTVVAALSYRSSLFTSLTNNVSAIGLTIPSFALIGLLIAPAGFGVLPAVVVVTFYAALPILRNALVGFSGVDRNTVEAARGQGMSKSATFLKVELPLAWPV
;
A
#
# COMPACT_ATOMS: atom_id res chain seq x y z
N MET A 1 37.00 12.65 2.51
CA MET A 1 35.54 12.30 2.56
C MET A 1 34.67 13.54 2.82
N VAL A 2 34.99 14.35 3.85
CA VAL A 2 34.24 15.59 4.16
C VAL A 2 34.30 16.61 3.02
N SER A 3 35.48 16.87 2.44
CA SER A 3 35.63 17.76 1.28
C SER A 3 34.76 17.35 0.07
N PHE A 4 34.74 16.07 -0.24
CA PHE A 4 33.91 15.52 -1.33
C PHE A 4 32.40 15.79 -1.12
N ILE A 5 31.92 15.65 0.14
CA ILE A 5 30.51 15.91 0.48
C ILE A 5 30.20 17.41 0.35
N LEU A 6 31.13 18.28 0.83
CA LEU A 6 30.96 19.72 0.75
C LEU A 6 30.94 20.25 -0.68
N GLU A 7 31.82 19.74 -1.55
CA GLU A 7 31.88 20.11 -2.95
C GLU A 7 30.63 19.69 -3.76
N ARG A 8 29.98 18.58 -3.36
CA ARG A 8 28.83 18.00 -4.08
C ARG A 8 27.52 18.15 -3.32
N ARG A 9 27.48 18.97 -2.28
CA ARG A 9 26.31 19.12 -1.42
C ARG A 9 25.01 19.38 -2.19
N ASP A 10 25.06 20.24 -3.21
CA ASP A 10 23.87 20.64 -3.96
C ASP A 10 23.35 19.46 -4.83
N GLN A 11 24.27 18.69 -5.42
CA GLN A 11 23.92 17.47 -6.14
C GLN A 11 23.33 16.39 -5.21
N ILE A 12 23.92 16.23 -4.03
CA ILE A 12 23.45 15.27 -3.02
C ILE A 12 22.06 15.65 -2.52
N LEU A 13 21.85 16.94 -2.20
CA LEU A 13 20.56 17.45 -1.75
C LEU A 13 19.48 17.31 -2.83
N PHE A 14 19.82 17.60 -4.07
CA PHE A 14 18.90 17.43 -5.19
C PHE A 14 18.53 15.96 -5.40
N ALA A 15 19.50 15.05 -5.37
CA ALA A 15 19.25 13.62 -5.49
C ALA A 15 18.42 13.07 -4.32
N ALA A 16 18.71 13.54 -3.08
CA ALA A 16 17.94 13.20 -1.90
C ALA A 16 16.48 13.67 -2.01
N TRP A 17 16.25 14.88 -2.50
CA TRP A 17 14.92 15.42 -2.74
C TRP A 17 14.15 14.61 -3.79
N GLN A 18 14.80 14.28 -4.91
CA GLN A 18 14.19 13.41 -5.93
C GLN A 18 13.81 12.06 -5.36
N HIS A 19 14.71 11.43 -4.60
CA HIS A 19 14.45 10.14 -3.96
C HIS A 19 13.29 10.23 -2.98
N PHE A 20 13.31 11.23 -2.08
CA PHE A 20 12.22 11.47 -1.13
C PHE A 20 10.87 11.67 -1.82
N SER A 21 10.83 12.48 -2.86
CA SER A 21 9.63 12.75 -3.64
C SER A 21 9.07 11.47 -4.29
N LEU A 22 9.93 10.67 -4.94
CA LEU A 22 9.54 9.42 -5.57
C LEU A 22 9.01 8.40 -4.54
N VAL A 23 9.73 8.21 -3.43
CA VAL A 23 9.30 7.28 -2.38
C VAL A 23 7.96 7.70 -1.79
N THR A 24 7.78 9.00 -1.52
CA THR A 24 6.51 9.52 -0.99
C THR A 24 5.35 9.27 -1.95
N GLN A 25 5.54 9.52 -3.24
CA GLN A 25 4.51 9.23 -4.26
C GLN A 25 4.18 7.74 -4.32
N CYS A 26 5.20 6.86 -4.33
CA CYS A 26 4.99 5.42 -4.33
C CYS A 26 4.24 4.94 -3.09
N LEU A 27 4.59 5.46 -1.89
CA LEU A 27 3.92 5.12 -0.65
C LEU A 27 2.46 5.58 -0.62
N LEU A 28 2.18 6.79 -1.08
CA LEU A 28 0.81 7.29 -1.18
C LEU A 28 -0.04 6.43 -2.12
N LEU A 29 0.49 6.12 -3.31
CA LEU A 29 -0.17 5.22 -4.26
C LEU A 29 -0.39 3.82 -3.67
N ALA A 30 0.63 3.26 -3.04
CA ALA A 30 0.57 1.94 -2.40
C ALA A 30 -0.47 1.92 -1.27
N THR A 31 -0.53 2.98 -0.46
CA THR A 31 -1.50 3.11 0.64
C THR A 31 -2.93 3.16 0.10
N VAL A 32 -3.17 3.96 -0.92
CA VAL A 32 -4.50 4.04 -1.55
C VAL A 32 -4.88 2.69 -2.15
N ILE A 33 -4.02 2.09 -2.96
CA ILE A 33 -4.29 0.79 -3.61
C ILE A 33 -4.51 -0.29 -2.57
N GLY A 34 -3.60 -0.44 -1.60
CA GLY A 34 -3.66 -1.47 -0.57
C GLY A 34 -4.92 -1.36 0.29
N THR A 35 -5.24 -0.15 0.75
CA THR A 35 -6.43 0.09 1.58
C THR A 35 -7.72 -0.12 0.81
N VAL A 36 -7.81 0.34 -0.45
CA VAL A 36 -9.00 0.14 -1.30
C VAL A 36 -9.22 -1.34 -1.58
N VAL A 37 -8.17 -2.07 -1.96
CA VAL A 37 -8.29 -3.52 -2.21
C VAL A 37 -8.69 -4.27 -0.94
N ALA A 38 -8.13 -3.92 0.21
CA ALA A 38 -8.52 -4.49 1.50
C ALA A 38 -10.00 -4.22 1.81
N ALA A 39 -10.44 -2.96 1.66
CA ALA A 39 -11.82 -2.55 1.90
C ALA A 39 -12.85 -3.24 0.98
N LEU A 40 -12.45 -3.62 -0.22
CA LEU A 40 -13.29 -4.39 -1.14
C LEU A 40 -13.28 -5.90 -0.83
N SER A 41 -12.19 -6.39 -0.24
CA SER A 41 -11.97 -7.84 -0.05
C SER A 41 -12.41 -8.36 1.32
N TYR A 42 -12.35 -7.57 2.40
CA TYR A 42 -12.49 -8.05 3.79
C TYR A 42 -13.84 -8.73 4.12
N ARG A 43 -14.90 -8.41 3.37
CA ARG A 43 -16.24 -8.98 3.59
C ARG A 43 -16.44 -10.37 3.00
N SER A 44 -15.54 -10.84 2.15
CA SER A 44 -15.60 -12.14 1.49
C SER A 44 -14.40 -12.99 1.86
N SER A 45 -14.64 -14.15 2.47
CA SER A 45 -13.57 -15.08 2.85
C SER A 45 -12.72 -15.52 1.65
N LEU A 46 -13.37 -15.72 0.49
CA LEU A 46 -12.67 -16.08 -0.75
C LEU A 46 -11.73 -14.96 -1.21
N PHE A 47 -12.21 -13.73 -1.28
CA PHE A 47 -11.39 -12.58 -1.69
C PHE A 47 -10.28 -12.29 -0.70
N THR A 48 -10.55 -12.37 0.60
CA THR A 48 -9.52 -12.22 1.64
C THR A 48 -8.41 -13.29 1.49
N SER A 49 -8.79 -14.56 1.27
CA SER A 49 -7.83 -15.64 1.06
C SER A 49 -7.00 -15.42 -0.22
N LEU A 50 -7.64 -15.08 -1.33
CA LEU A 50 -6.95 -14.78 -2.59
C LEU A 50 -5.99 -13.61 -2.43
N THR A 51 -6.41 -12.53 -1.81
CA THR A 51 -5.59 -11.33 -1.57
C THR A 51 -4.38 -11.65 -0.70
N ASN A 52 -4.55 -12.43 0.36
CA ASN A 52 -3.45 -12.88 1.22
C ASN A 52 -2.46 -13.77 0.47
N ASN A 53 -2.95 -14.71 -0.36
CA ASN A 53 -2.10 -15.61 -1.14
C ASN A 53 -1.33 -14.84 -2.22
N VAL A 54 -1.98 -13.93 -2.94
CA VAL A 54 -1.32 -13.06 -3.93
C VAL A 54 -0.26 -12.19 -3.28
N SER A 55 -0.54 -11.63 -2.10
CA SER A 55 0.45 -10.84 -1.35
C SER A 55 1.63 -11.69 -0.91
N ALA A 56 1.39 -12.92 -0.42
CA ALA A 56 2.44 -13.83 -0.01
C ALA A 56 3.36 -14.22 -1.19
N ILE A 57 2.75 -14.61 -2.32
CA ILE A 57 3.49 -14.94 -3.55
C ILE A 57 4.24 -13.71 -4.07
N GLY A 58 3.60 -12.54 -4.11
CA GLY A 58 4.20 -11.31 -4.58
C GLY A 58 5.48 -10.93 -3.83
N LEU A 59 5.52 -11.16 -2.51
CA LEU A 59 6.70 -10.90 -1.68
C LEU A 59 7.87 -11.89 -1.94
N THR A 60 7.63 -13.03 -2.59
CA THR A 60 8.70 -13.98 -2.94
C THR A 60 9.39 -13.67 -4.27
N ILE A 61 8.80 -12.82 -5.10
CA ILE A 61 9.38 -12.45 -6.40
C ILE A 61 10.56 -11.51 -6.14
N PRO A 62 11.76 -11.77 -6.68
CA PRO A 62 12.88 -10.85 -6.54
C PRO A 62 12.59 -9.50 -7.22
N SER A 63 12.72 -8.39 -6.48
CA SER A 63 12.39 -7.05 -7.00
C SER A 63 13.19 -6.67 -8.25
N PHE A 64 14.49 -7.01 -8.29
CA PHE A 64 15.33 -6.76 -9.47
C PHE A 64 14.89 -7.56 -10.69
N ALA A 65 14.41 -8.80 -10.51
CA ALA A 65 13.87 -9.58 -11.60
C ALA A 65 12.59 -8.93 -12.17
N LEU A 66 11.73 -8.42 -11.30
CA LEU A 66 10.52 -7.72 -11.72
C LEU A 66 10.83 -6.40 -12.44
N ILE A 67 11.83 -5.64 -11.98
CA ILE A 67 12.32 -4.43 -12.69
C ILE A 67 12.82 -4.83 -14.07
N GLY A 68 13.66 -5.87 -14.17
CA GLY A 68 14.21 -6.34 -15.45
C GLY A 68 13.12 -6.76 -16.44
N LEU A 69 12.07 -7.42 -15.96
CA LEU A 69 10.92 -7.82 -16.78
C LEU A 69 10.13 -6.60 -17.30
N LEU A 70 10.01 -5.55 -16.50
CA LEU A 70 9.27 -4.35 -16.86
C LEU A 70 10.05 -3.43 -17.80
N ILE A 71 11.39 -3.50 -17.85
CA ILE A 71 12.20 -2.72 -18.78
C ILE A 71 11.84 -3.06 -20.24
N ALA A 72 11.51 -4.31 -20.53
CA ALA A 72 11.19 -4.73 -21.90
C ALA A 72 9.98 -3.97 -22.50
N PRO A 73 8.82 -3.87 -21.83
CA PRO A 73 7.67 -3.12 -22.33
C PRO A 73 7.69 -1.62 -22.01
N ALA A 74 8.30 -1.19 -20.90
CA ALA A 74 8.25 0.20 -20.41
C ALA A 74 9.51 1.03 -20.74
N GLY A 75 10.58 0.38 -21.20
CA GLY A 75 11.88 1.02 -21.43
C GLY A 75 12.66 1.27 -20.14
N PHE A 76 13.87 1.81 -20.31
CA PHE A 76 14.69 2.27 -19.19
C PHE A 76 14.14 3.59 -18.64
N GLY A 77 14.08 3.73 -17.31
CA GLY A 77 13.66 4.97 -16.67
C GLY A 77 13.04 4.79 -15.30
N VAL A 78 12.37 5.82 -14.84
CA VAL A 78 11.75 5.86 -13.51
C VAL A 78 10.50 4.98 -13.42
N LEU A 79 9.78 4.79 -14.54
CA LEU A 79 8.50 4.08 -14.57
C LEU A 79 8.57 2.64 -14.03
N PRO A 80 9.50 1.77 -14.50
CA PRO A 80 9.64 0.42 -13.93
C PRO A 80 9.90 0.43 -12.44
N ALA A 81 10.74 1.35 -11.95
CA ALA A 81 11.05 1.47 -10.53
C ALA A 81 9.81 1.89 -9.72
N VAL A 82 9.06 2.90 -10.17
CA VAL A 82 7.82 3.35 -9.51
C VAL A 82 6.79 2.23 -9.41
N VAL A 83 6.57 1.48 -10.50
CA VAL A 83 5.64 0.35 -10.52
C VAL A 83 6.06 -0.71 -9.51
N VAL A 84 7.33 -1.12 -9.52
CA VAL A 84 7.83 -2.16 -8.63
C VAL A 84 7.81 -1.71 -7.17
N VAL A 85 8.28 -0.52 -6.86
CA VAL A 85 8.29 0.00 -5.47
C VAL A 85 6.86 0.14 -4.95
N THR A 86 5.94 0.68 -5.76
CA THR A 86 4.52 0.79 -5.37
C THR A 86 3.90 -0.59 -5.13
N PHE A 87 4.16 -1.55 -6.01
CA PHE A 87 3.69 -2.93 -5.86
C PHE A 87 4.16 -3.54 -4.54
N TYR A 88 5.47 -3.51 -4.26
CA TYR A 88 6.02 -4.08 -3.03
C TYR A 88 5.55 -3.36 -1.77
N ALA A 89 5.41 -2.05 -1.81
CA ALA A 89 4.88 -1.28 -0.68
C ALA A 89 3.40 -1.59 -0.42
N ALA A 90 2.61 -1.84 -1.48
CA ALA A 90 1.19 -2.12 -1.36
C ALA A 90 0.91 -3.48 -0.68
N LEU A 91 1.77 -4.50 -0.84
CA LEU A 91 1.52 -5.84 -0.32
C LEU A 91 1.41 -5.91 1.22
N PRO A 92 2.35 -5.37 2.01
CA PRO A 92 2.22 -5.35 3.47
C PRO A 92 1.08 -4.42 3.93
N ILE A 93 0.88 -3.27 3.27
CA ILE A 93 -0.22 -2.35 3.58
C ILE A 93 -1.56 -3.07 3.41
N LEU A 94 -1.74 -3.78 2.30
CA LEU A 94 -2.92 -4.57 2.01
C LEU A 94 -3.20 -5.63 3.08
N ARG A 95 -2.18 -6.38 3.49
CA ARG A 95 -2.33 -7.41 4.52
C ARG A 95 -2.71 -6.81 5.88
N ASN A 96 -2.05 -5.73 6.29
CA ASN A 96 -2.35 -5.06 7.55
C ASN A 96 -3.76 -4.44 7.52
N ALA A 97 -4.15 -3.80 6.43
CA ALA A 97 -5.49 -3.25 6.27
C ALA A 97 -6.57 -4.36 6.32
N LEU A 98 -6.32 -5.54 5.73
CA LEU A 98 -7.23 -6.69 5.85
C LEU A 98 -7.38 -7.16 7.30
N VAL A 99 -6.27 -7.22 8.05
CA VAL A 99 -6.31 -7.56 9.49
C VAL A 99 -7.11 -6.52 10.26
N GLY A 100 -6.86 -5.23 10.00
CA GLY A 100 -7.59 -4.12 10.63
C GLY A 100 -9.10 -4.21 10.38
N PHE A 101 -9.52 -4.32 9.13
CA PHE A 101 -10.96 -4.42 8.79
C PHE A 101 -11.60 -5.70 9.33
N SER A 102 -10.89 -6.82 9.34
CA SER A 102 -11.41 -8.09 9.85
C SER A 102 -11.47 -8.12 11.38
N GLY A 103 -10.70 -7.27 12.06
CA GLY A 103 -10.66 -7.13 13.51
C GLY A 103 -11.79 -6.27 14.10
N VAL A 104 -12.54 -5.55 13.27
CA VAL A 104 -13.66 -4.73 13.76
C VAL A 104 -14.78 -5.62 14.30
N ASP A 105 -15.20 -5.35 15.56
CA ASP A 105 -16.23 -6.13 16.21
C ASP A 105 -17.58 -6.04 15.48
N ARG A 106 -18.12 -7.21 15.13
CA ARG A 106 -19.40 -7.34 14.42
C ARG A 106 -20.57 -6.73 15.20
N ASN A 107 -20.58 -6.84 16.52
CA ASN A 107 -21.65 -6.29 17.36
C ASN A 107 -21.71 -4.76 17.22
N THR A 108 -20.54 -4.11 17.15
CA THR A 108 -20.44 -2.66 16.93
C THR A 108 -20.99 -2.26 15.55
N VAL A 109 -20.69 -3.03 14.52
CA VAL A 109 -21.22 -2.80 13.16
C VAL A 109 -22.74 -3.02 13.12
N GLU A 110 -23.24 -4.06 13.77
CA GLU A 110 -24.68 -4.35 13.83
C GLU A 110 -25.44 -3.30 14.63
N ALA A 111 -24.89 -2.83 15.75
CA ALA A 111 -25.47 -1.74 16.55
C ALA A 111 -25.60 -0.44 15.73
N ALA A 112 -24.56 -0.08 14.98
CA ALA A 112 -24.58 1.08 14.11
C ALA A 112 -25.67 0.97 13.02
N ARG A 113 -25.84 -0.23 12.44
CA ARG A 113 -26.91 -0.50 11.46
C ARG A 113 -28.30 -0.50 12.10
N GLY A 114 -28.42 -1.03 13.33
CA GLY A 114 -29.67 -0.99 14.10
C GLY A 114 -30.12 0.43 14.42
N GLN A 115 -29.19 1.37 14.54
CA GLN A 115 -29.46 2.82 14.67
C GLN A 115 -29.82 3.50 13.33
N GLY A 116 -30.00 2.75 12.25
CA GLY A 116 -30.39 3.29 10.93
C GLY A 116 -29.23 3.77 10.07
N MET A 117 -27.99 3.47 10.41
CA MET A 117 -26.84 3.87 9.56
C MET A 117 -26.84 3.06 8.25
N SER A 118 -26.68 3.76 7.13
CA SER A 118 -26.47 3.13 5.81
C SER A 118 -25.15 2.35 5.76
N LYS A 119 -25.00 1.41 4.82
CA LYS A 119 -23.75 0.63 4.64
C LYS A 119 -22.51 1.51 4.48
N SER A 120 -22.63 2.59 3.69
CA SER A 120 -21.53 3.54 3.48
C SER A 120 -21.23 4.37 4.73
N ALA A 121 -22.26 4.81 5.45
CA ALA A 121 -22.08 5.54 6.71
C ALA A 121 -21.45 4.66 7.79
N THR A 122 -21.88 3.39 7.91
CA THR A 122 -21.27 2.42 8.82
C THR A 122 -19.79 2.19 8.47
N PHE A 123 -19.48 2.00 7.18
CA PHE A 123 -18.09 1.84 6.75
C PHE A 123 -17.22 3.05 7.11
N LEU A 124 -17.61 4.24 6.70
CA LEU A 124 -16.79 5.45 6.87
C LEU A 124 -16.68 5.93 8.32
N LYS A 125 -17.75 5.77 9.13
CA LYS A 125 -17.83 6.33 10.49
C LYS A 125 -17.52 5.32 11.59
N VAL A 126 -17.57 4.03 11.30
CA VAL A 126 -17.37 2.96 12.29
C VAL A 126 -16.23 2.03 11.87
N GLU A 127 -16.38 1.32 10.75
CA GLU A 127 -15.42 0.29 10.37
C GLU A 127 -14.04 0.88 10.05
N LEU A 128 -13.96 1.93 9.25
CA LEU A 128 -12.71 2.56 8.84
C LEU A 128 -11.91 3.17 10.02
N PRO A 129 -12.53 3.97 10.93
CA PRO A 129 -11.80 4.50 12.09
C PRO A 129 -11.37 3.41 13.08
N LEU A 130 -12.15 2.34 13.26
CA LEU A 130 -11.80 1.24 14.16
C LEU A 130 -10.76 0.29 13.58
N ALA A 131 -10.67 0.18 12.25
CA ALA A 131 -9.64 -0.59 11.57
C ALA A 131 -8.27 0.11 11.52
N TRP A 132 -8.22 1.44 11.68
CA TRP A 132 -7.01 2.25 11.50
C TRP A 132 -5.86 1.98 12.48
N PRO A 133 -6.07 1.61 13.76
CA PRO A 133 -4.99 1.43 14.73
C PRO A 133 -4.11 0.18 14.53
N VAL A 134 -4.30 -0.62 13.50
CA VAL A 134 -3.59 -1.90 13.25
C VAL A 134 -2.40 -1.72 12.32
#